data_8273209b1a3ddaa688857289d4199d12
#
_entry.id   8273209b1a3ddaa688857289d4199d12
#
_cell.length_a   1.000
_cell.length_b   1.000
_cell.length_c   1.000
_cell.angle_alpha   90.00
_cell.angle_beta   90.00
_cell.angle_gamma   90.00
#
_symmetry.space_group_name_H-M   'P 1'
#
loop_
_entity.id
_entity.type
_entity.pdbx_description
1 polymer ?
#
loop_
_entity_poly.entity_id
_entity_poly.type
_entity_poly.pdbx_seq_one_letter_code
_entity_poly.pdbx_strand_id
1 'polypeptide(L)'
;ELPVLMDTAQKRETGATVFGYWVKDPQNYGVAEFDSDNIVASVEEKPLQPKSNYAITGLYFYDNQVVDIASSIKPSARGELEITDVNRVYLEQSQLSVERMSRGFAWLDTGSHDSLLDAANFIETIQKRQGLMVCCPEEIAFTKGWISTTDVEKLSHTLKKNEYGQYLTRMIANA
;
A
#
# COMPACT_ATOMS: atom_id res chain seq x y z
N GLU A 1 -4.75 -9.72 -8.64
CA GLU A 1 -5.10 -10.02 -7.23
C GLU A 1 -5.41 -8.74 -6.41
N LEU A 2 -4.56 -7.69 -6.40
CA LEU A 2 -4.80 -6.49 -5.59
C LEU A 2 -6.18 -5.85 -5.85
N PRO A 3 -6.65 -5.65 -7.09
CA PRO A 3 -7.99 -5.09 -7.33
C PRO A 3 -9.10 -5.90 -6.67
N VAL A 4 -8.98 -7.23 -6.61
CA VAL A 4 -9.96 -8.11 -5.96
C VAL A 4 -9.96 -7.92 -4.44
N LEU A 5 -8.77 -7.83 -3.82
CA LEU A 5 -8.64 -7.57 -2.38
C LEU A 5 -9.20 -6.19 -2.01
N MET A 6 -8.91 -5.18 -2.82
CA MET A 6 -9.43 -3.81 -2.63
C MET A 6 -10.96 -3.76 -2.79
N ASP A 7 -11.50 -4.43 -3.80
CA ASP A 7 -12.95 -4.53 -4.03
C ASP A 7 -13.65 -5.25 -2.85
N THR A 8 -13.02 -6.28 -2.31
CA THR A 8 -13.50 -6.95 -1.10
C THR A 8 -13.51 -6.03 0.11
N ALA A 9 -12.43 -5.26 0.30
CA ALA A 9 -12.33 -4.29 1.39
C ALA A 9 -13.37 -3.17 1.24
N GLN A 10 -13.55 -2.64 0.03
CA GLN A 10 -14.49 -1.56 -0.26
C GLN A 10 -15.96 -1.96 -0.05
N LYS A 11 -16.30 -3.24 -0.23
CA LYS A 11 -17.66 -3.76 -0.04
C LYS A 11 -18.04 -3.93 1.43
N ARG A 12 -17.10 -3.86 2.36
CA ARG A 12 -17.42 -3.86 3.79
C ARG A 12 -17.92 -2.48 4.19
N GLU A 13 -19.19 -2.42 4.58
CA GLU A 13 -19.85 -1.16 4.93
C GLU A 13 -19.44 -0.63 6.31
N THR A 14 -18.92 -1.49 7.18
CA THR A 14 -18.52 -1.15 8.56
C THR A 14 -17.20 -1.78 8.93
N GLY A 15 -16.52 -1.15 9.88
CA GLY A 15 -15.26 -1.63 10.43
C GLY A 15 -14.03 -1.17 9.64
N ALA A 16 -12.92 -1.86 9.87
CA ALA A 16 -11.66 -1.61 9.23
C ALA A 16 -11.16 -2.83 8.45
N THR A 17 -10.52 -2.56 7.31
CA THR A 17 -9.75 -3.56 6.57
C THR A 17 -8.33 -3.05 6.38
N VAL A 18 -7.36 -3.83 6.82
CA VAL A 18 -5.94 -3.59 6.61
C VAL A 18 -5.33 -4.72 5.79
N PHE A 19 -4.12 -4.53 5.29
CA PHE A 19 -3.47 -5.51 4.42
C PHE A 19 -2.19 -5.99 5.08
N GLY A 20 -2.06 -7.32 5.21
CA GLY A 20 -0.90 -7.99 5.78
C GLY A 20 0.00 -8.57 4.70
N TYR A 21 1.28 -8.27 4.77
CA TYR A 21 2.31 -8.78 3.88
C TYR A 21 3.35 -9.57 4.66
N TRP A 22 3.72 -10.75 4.16
CA TRP A 22 4.72 -11.59 4.81
C TRP A 22 6.11 -11.01 4.64
N VAL A 23 6.79 -10.71 5.76
CA VAL A 23 8.14 -10.16 5.81
C VAL A 23 9.07 -11.06 6.62
N LYS A 24 10.37 -10.93 6.37
CA LYS A 24 11.41 -11.66 7.12
C LYS A 24 11.61 -11.05 8.52
N ASP A 25 11.58 -9.74 8.62
CA ASP A 25 11.95 -8.98 9.82
C ASP A 25 10.75 -8.16 10.34
N PRO A 26 9.68 -8.81 10.89
CA PRO A 26 8.41 -8.17 11.24
C PRO A 26 8.52 -7.17 12.40
N GLN A 27 9.56 -7.24 13.24
CA GLN A 27 9.78 -6.33 14.37
C GLN A 27 9.93 -4.85 13.98
N ASN A 28 10.05 -4.54 12.70
CA ASN A 28 10.17 -3.17 12.20
C ASN A 28 8.81 -2.52 11.88
N TYR A 29 7.70 -3.27 11.97
CA TYR A 29 6.39 -2.90 11.47
C TYR A 29 5.29 -3.15 12.51
N GLY A 30 4.11 -2.64 12.25
CA GLY A 30 2.89 -3.16 12.89
C GLY A 30 2.67 -4.60 12.43
N VAL A 31 2.45 -5.51 13.36
CA VAL A 31 2.33 -6.95 13.10
C VAL A 31 0.94 -7.45 13.44
N ALA A 32 0.31 -8.18 12.53
CA ALA A 32 -0.96 -8.88 12.77
C ALA A 32 -0.71 -10.36 13.06
N GLU A 33 -1.27 -10.86 14.17
CA GLU A 33 -1.31 -12.28 14.52
C GLU A 33 -2.67 -12.87 14.14
N PHE A 34 -2.69 -14.14 13.77
CA PHE A 34 -3.91 -14.87 13.40
C PHE A 34 -4.07 -16.10 14.29
N ASP A 35 -5.30 -16.41 14.60
CA ASP A 35 -5.68 -17.66 15.30
C ASP A 35 -5.72 -18.87 14.33
N SER A 36 -6.16 -20.03 14.87
CA SER A 36 -6.29 -21.26 14.09
C SER A 36 -7.32 -21.18 12.96
N ASP A 37 -8.29 -20.29 13.08
CA ASP A 37 -9.34 -20.08 12.09
C ASP A 37 -9.00 -18.98 11.07
N ASN A 38 -7.76 -18.50 11.12
CA ASN A 38 -7.24 -17.39 10.31
C ASN A 38 -7.94 -16.04 10.56
N ILE A 39 -8.51 -15.85 11.74
CA ILE A 39 -9.06 -14.58 12.19
C ILE A 39 -7.95 -13.79 12.88
N VAL A 40 -7.92 -12.47 12.70
CA VAL A 40 -6.93 -11.63 13.37
C VAL A 40 -7.16 -11.67 14.87
N ALA A 41 -6.14 -12.08 15.63
CA ALA A 41 -6.17 -12.25 17.08
C ALA A 41 -5.49 -11.10 17.82
N SER A 42 -4.45 -10.51 17.24
CA SER A 42 -3.78 -9.35 17.82
C SER A 42 -3.14 -8.47 16.75
N VAL A 43 -2.94 -7.20 17.11
CA VAL A 43 -2.11 -6.25 16.35
C VAL A 43 -1.16 -5.54 17.32
N GLU A 44 0.12 -5.47 16.97
CA GLU A 44 1.16 -4.89 17.82
C GLU A 44 2.14 -4.06 17.00
N GLU A 45 2.43 -2.83 17.46
CA GLU A 45 3.39 -1.95 16.81
C GLU A 45 4.82 -2.31 17.19
N LYS A 46 5.65 -2.63 16.22
CA LYS A 46 7.09 -2.92 16.35
C LYS A 46 7.41 -3.81 17.54
N PRO A 47 6.80 -5.01 17.62
CA PRO A 47 6.98 -5.92 18.76
C PRO A 47 8.42 -6.40 18.86
N LEU A 48 8.94 -6.44 20.09
CA LEU A 48 10.29 -7.03 20.34
C LEU A 48 10.33 -8.53 20.07
N GLN A 49 9.20 -9.20 20.23
CA GLN A 49 9.03 -10.64 19.96
C GLN A 49 7.78 -10.83 19.11
N PRO A 50 7.89 -10.68 17.78
CA PRO A 50 6.75 -10.81 16.87
C PRO A 50 6.12 -12.20 16.94
N LYS A 51 4.81 -12.27 17.04
CA LYS A 51 4.05 -13.53 17.06
C LYS A 51 3.72 -14.04 15.66
N SER A 52 3.92 -13.22 14.64
CA SER A 52 3.76 -13.59 13.25
C SER A 52 4.73 -12.81 12.36
N ASN A 53 4.81 -13.20 11.08
CA ASN A 53 5.58 -12.49 10.06
C ASN A 53 4.71 -11.56 9.18
N TYR A 54 3.43 -11.37 9.50
CA TYR A 54 2.56 -10.50 8.73
C TYR A 54 2.65 -9.05 9.19
N ALA A 55 3.44 -8.26 8.44
CA ALA A 55 3.49 -6.81 8.60
C ALA A 55 2.23 -6.17 8.03
N ILE A 56 1.65 -5.21 8.75
CA ILE A 56 0.54 -4.38 8.27
C ILE A 56 1.14 -3.34 7.31
N THR A 57 0.64 -3.32 6.07
CA THR A 57 1.08 -2.38 5.05
C THR A 57 0.44 -1.01 5.23
N GLY A 58 0.86 0.00 4.44
CA GLY A 58 0.28 1.35 4.46
C GLY A 58 -1.04 1.50 3.69
N LEU A 59 -1.79 0.42 3.49
CA LEU A 59 -3.08 0.44 2.80
C LEU A 59 -4.19 0.12 3.80
N TYR A 60 -5.13 1.06 3.96
CA TYR A 60 -6.19 0.99 4.95
C TYR A 60 -7.54 1.37 4.34
N PHE A 61 -8.59 0.63 4.72
CA PHE A 61 -9.99 0.96 4.48
C PHE A 61 -10.68 1.07 5.83
N TYR A 62 -11.22 2.22 6.13
CA TYR A 62 -11.92 2.49 7.38
C TYR A 62 -13.32 3.01 7.10
N ASP A 63 -14.27 2.65 7.95
CA ASP A 63 -15.53 3.34 8.02
C ASP A 63 -15.39 4.71 8.73
N ASN A 64 -16.49 5.45 8.83
CA ASN A 64 -16.45 6.82 9.35
C ASN A 64 -16.12 6.92 10.86
N GLN A 65 -16.16 5.81 11.61
CA GLN A 65 -15.77 5.78 13.04
C GLN A 65 -14.29 6.13 13.23
N VAL A 66 -13.46 5.95 12.19
CA VAL A 66 -12.02 6.25 12.24
C VAL A 66 -11.72 7.68 12.70
N VAL A 67 -12.57 8.64 12.37
CA VAL A 67 -12.39 10.05 12.74
C VAL A 67 -12.39 10.23 14.27
N ASP A 68 -13.38 9.63 14.93
CA ASP A 68 -13.51 9.70 16.39
C ASP A 68 -12.44 8.83 17.07
N ILE A 69 -12.18 7.65 16.57
CA ILE A 69 -11.14 6.75 17.09
C ILE A 69 -9.78 7.44 17.02
N ALA A 70 -9.39 7.96 15.86
CA ALA A 70 -8.11 8.63 15.66
C ALA A 70 -7.95 9.88 16.56
N SER A 71 -9.05 10.58 16.81
CA SER A 71 -9.06 11.74 17.71
C SER A 71 -8.89 11.35 19.19
N SER A 72 -9.17 10.11 19.56
CA SER A 72 -9.16 9.62 20.94
C SER A 72 -7.87 8.91 21.35
N ILE A 73 -7.05 8.44 20.38
CA ILE A 73 -5.80 7.74 20.69
C ILE A 73 -4.79 8.66 21.39
N LYS A 74 -3.90 8.05 22.16
CA LYS A 74 -2.84 8.75 22.91
C LYS A 74 -1.47 8.36 22.35
N PRO A 75 -0.46 9.23 22.52
CA PRO A 75 0.90 8.86 22.16
C PRO A 75 1.35 7.58 22.86
N SER A 76 2.01 6.70 22.10
CA SER A 76 2.62 5.47 22.61
C SER A 76 3.79 5.75 23.55
N ALA A 77 4.41 4.72 24.10
CA ALA A 77 5.65 4.85 24.87
C ALA A 77 6.81 5.47 24.07
N ARG A 78 6.70 5.49 22.73
CA ARG A 78 7.64 6.12 21.79
C ARG A 78 7.35 7.62 21.59
N GLY A 79 6.25 8.12 22.15
CA GLY A 79 5.81 9.52 21.99
C GLY A 79 5.09 9.81 20.66
N GLU A 80 4.72 8.78 19.91
CA GLU A 80 4.07 8.88 18.59
C GLU A 80 2.61 8.40 18.67
N LEU A 81 1.72 9.01 17.86
CA LEU A 81 0.38 8.49 17.62
C LEU A 81 0.50 7.34 16.61
N GLU A 82 0.14 6.13 17.02
CA GLU A 82 0.34 4.94 16.21
C GLU A 82 -0.95 4.55 15.47
N ILE A 83 -0.86 4.31 14.18
CA ILE A 83 -1.99 3.77 13.41
C ILE A 83 -2.41 2.39 13.92
N THR A 84 -1.48 1.65 14.49
CA THR A 84 -1.74 0.35 15.10
C THR A 84 -2.70 0.45 16.29
N ASP A 85 -2.71 1.58 17.02
CA ASP A 85 -3.68 1.80 18.10
C ASP A 85 -5.10 2.02 17.55
N VAL A 86 -5.24 2.69 16.41
CA VAL A 86 -6.52 2.77 15.69
C VAL A 86 -7.00 1.37 15.31
N ASN A 87 -6.13 0.56 14.70
CA ASN A 87 -6.45 -0.82 14.32
C ASN A 87 -6.83 -1.68 15.53
N ARG A 88 -6.18 -1.45 16.69
CA ARG A 88 -6.49 -2.18 17.93
C ARG A 88 -7.90 -1.87 18.43
N VAL A 89 -8.37 -0.63 18.34
CA VAL A 89 -9.76 -0.28 18.72
C VAL A 89 -10.76 -1.04 17.85
N TYR A 90 -10.54 -1.11 16.52
CA TYR A 90 -11.39 -1.92 15.65
C TYR A 90 -11.31 -3.41 15.97
N LEU A 91 -10.14 -3.92 16.34
CA LEU A 91 -9.99 -5.33 16.76
C LEU A 91 -10.79 -5.62 18.03
N GLU A 92 -10.70 -4.76 19.05
CA GLU A 92 -11.44 -4.88 20.31
C GLU A 92 -12.95 -4.85 20.09
N GLN A 93 -13.41 -4.13 19.08
CA GLN A 93 -14.81 -4.10 18.64
C GLN A 93 -15.19 -5.30 17.74
N SER A 94 -14.26 -6.22 17.46
CA SER A 94 -14.46 -7.32 16.51
C SER A 94 -14.81 -6.84 15.08
N GLN A 95 -14.28 -5.68 14.70
CA GLN A 95 -14.53 -5.01 13.42
C GLN A 95 -13.26 -4.84 12.56
N LEU A 96 -12.15 -5.49 12.92
CA LEU A 96 -10.93 -5.48 12.13
C LEU A 96 -10.85 -6.71 11.21
N SER A 97 -10.66 -6.47 9.93
CA SER A 97 -10.34 -7.50 8.94
C SER A 97 -8.92 -7.32 8.42
N VAL A 98 -8.22 -8.41 8.16
CA VAL A 98 -6.88 -8.37 7.55
C VAL A 98 -6.87 -9.19 6.26
N GLU A 99 -6.67 -8.51 5.13
CA GLU A 99 -6.48 -9.15 3.83
C GLU A 99 -5.00 -9.53 3.67
N ARG A 100 -4.71 -10.81 3.45
CA ARG A 100 -3.33 -11.29 3.29
C ARG A 100 -2.89 -11.21 1.83
N MET A 101 -1.83 -10.46 1.60
CA MET A 101 -1.21 -10.35 0.29
C MET A 101 -0.36 -11.60 0.02
N SER A 102 -0.51 -12.18 -1.18
CA SER A 102 0.19 -13.39 -1.59
C SER A 102 1.64 -13.11 -2.06
N ARG A 103 2.36 -14.16 -2.46
CA ARG A 103 3.71 -14.04 -3.02
C ARG A 103 3.82 -13.25 -4.32
N GLY A 104 2.71 -13.03 -5.02
CA GLY A 104 2.67 -12.25 -6.26
C GLY A 104 2.80 -10.74 -6.07
N PHE A 105 2.79 -10.27 -4.82
CA PHE A 105 2.97 -8.86 -4.49
C PHE A 105 4.43 -8.54 -4.18
N ALA A 106 4.82 -7.32 -4.49
CA ALA A 106 6.03 -6.70 -3.98
C ALA A 106 5.62 -5.47 -3.16
N TRP A 107 5.64 -5.63 -1.83
CA TRP A 107 5.50 -4.50 -0.93
C TRP A 107 6.88 -4.08 -0.45
N LEU A 108 7.20 -2.81 -0.61
CA LEU A 108 8.50 -2.24 -0.30
C LEU A 108 8.27 -1.07 0.67
N ASP A 109 8.89 -1.16 1.83
CA ASP A 109 8.99 -0.05 2.76
C ASP A 109 10.03 0.96 2.28
N THR A 110 9.85 2.23 2.62
CA THR A 110 10.77 3.32 2.27
C THR A 110 11.13 4.17 3.49
N GLY A 111 10.98 3.64 4.69
CA GLY A 111 11.17 4.33 5.95
C GLY A 111 12.63 4.54 6.37
N SER A 112 13.58 3.89 5.69
CA SER A 112 15.02 4.09 5.91
C SER A 112 15.73 4.40 4.60
N HIS A 113 16.97 4.92 4.67
CA HIS A 113 17.78 5.15 3.47
C HIS A 113 18.04 3.86 2.70
N ASP A 114 18.30 2.76 3.41
CA ASP A 114 18.58 1.46 2.80
C ASP A 114 17.33 0.91 2.11
N SER A 115 16.17 0.91 2.78
CA SER A 115 14.92 0.42 2.20
C SER A 115 14.44 1.27 1.03
N LEU A 116 14.68 2.60 1.06
CA LEU A 116 14.40 3.49 -0.07
C LEU A 116 15.27 3.15 -1.29
N LEU A 117 16.57 2.86 -1.07
CA LEU A 117 17.49 2.47 -2.13
C LEU A 117 17.09 1.10 -2.73
N ASP A 118 16.74 0.14 -1.89
CA ASP A 118 16.26 -1.18 -2.33
C ASP A 118 14.99 -1.06 -3.17
N ALA A 119 14.03 -0.24 -2.74
CA ALA A 119 12.81 0.03 -3.49
C ALA A 119 13.12 0.69 -4.85
N ALA A 120 14.02 1.68 -4.87
CA ALA A 120 14.41 2.35 -6.10
C ALA A 120 15.07 1.37 -7.10
N ASN A 121 15.99 0.53 -6.65
CA ASN A 121 16.67 -0.48 -7.48
C ASN A 121 15.68 -1.53 -8.01
N PHE A 122 14.71 -1.96 -7.19
CA PHE A 122 13.66 -2.90 -7.60
C PHE A 122 12.79 -2.31 -8.71
N ILE A 123 12.28 -1.09 -8.52
CA ILE A 123 11.45 -0.40 -9.52
C ILE A 123 12.25 -0.14 -10.81
N GLU A 124 13.49 0.34 -10.70
CA GLU A 124 14.37 0.55 -11.86
C GLU A 124 14.52 -0.73 -12.67
N THR A 125 14.79 -1.84 -12.01
CA THR A 125 14.96 -3.15 -12.65
C THR A 125 13.72 -3.56 -13.44
N ILE A 126 12.53 -3.41 -12.85
CA ILE A 126 11.26 -3.75 -13.53
C ILE A 126 11.07 -2.83 -14.73
N GLN A 127 11.19 -1.52 -14.55
CA GLN A 127 10.99 -0.54 -15.61
C GLN A 127 11.94 -0.76 -16.79
N LYS A 128 13.22 -0.99 -16.52
CA LYS A 128 14.22 -1.26 -17.56
C LYS A 128 13.94 -2.56 -18.33
N ARG A 129 13.50 -3.59 -17.62
CA ARG A 129 13.24 -4.89 -18.24
C ARG A 129 11.96 -4.92 -19.08
N GLN A 130 10.92 -4.25 -18.64
CA GLN A 130 9.62 -4.24 -19.31
C GLN A 130 9.45 -3.07 -20.29
N GLY A 131 10.23 -2.00 -20.12
CA GLY A 131 10.06 -0.77 -20.89
C GLY A 131 8.80 0.01 -20.52
N LEU A 132 8.20 -0.31 -19.35
CA LEU A 132 7.00 0.32 -18.80
C LEU A 132 7.36 1.15 -17.57
N MET A 133 6.60 2.21 -17.30
CA MET A 133 6.74 2.98 -16.07
C MET A 133 5.82 2.44 -14.98
N VAL A 134 6.33 2.28 -13.77
CA VAL A 134 5.51 1.94 -12.61
C VAL A 134 4.77 3.19 -12.13
N CYS A 135 3.45 3.06 -11.94
CA CYS A 135 2.59 4.14 -11.44
C CYS A 135 2.66 5.44 -12.27
N CYS A 136 2.66 5.33 -13.60
CA CYS A 136 2.59 6.48 -14.50
C CYS A 136 1.16 7.07 -14.50
N PRO A 137 0.92 8.25 -13.91
CA PRO A 137 -0.42 8.81 -13.80
C PRO A 137 -1.08 9.06 -15.15
N GLU A 138 -0.31 9.52 -16.15
CA GLU A 138 -0.80 9.83 -17.50
C GLU A 138 -1.21 8.56 -18.23
N GLU A 139 -0.46 7.47 -18.09
CA GLU A 139 -0.82 6.17 -18.66
C GLU A 139 -2.12 5.62 -18.04
N ILE A 140 -2.23 5.72 -16.71
CA ILE A 140 -3.43 5.30 -15.99
C ILE A 140 -4.64 6.13 -16.46
N ALA A 141 -4.50 7.44 -16.51
CA ALA A 141 -5.56 8.35 -16.93
C ALA A 141 -5.97 8.12 -18.40
N PHE A 142 -5.00 7.89 -19.28
CA PHE A 142 -5.23 7.57 -20.69
C PHE A 142 -5.95 6.22 -20.85
N THR A 143 -5.47 5.18 -20.19
CA THR A 143 -6.07 3.84 -20.23
C THR A 143 -7.50 3.83 -19.67
N LYS A 144 -7.79 4.68 -18.68
CA LYS A 144 -9.12 4.87 -18.11
C LYS A 144 -10.02 5.77 -18.95
N GLY A 145 -9.51 6.38 -20.03
CA GLY A 145 -10.26 7.31 -20.88
C GLY A 145 -10.54 8.68 -20.22
N TRP A 146 -9.79 9.04 -19.16
CA TRP A 146 -9.95 10.33 -18.47
C TRP A 146 -9.25 11.45 -19.20
N ILE A 147 -8.22 11.14 -19.99
CA ILE A 147 -7.52 12.08 -20.87
C ILE A 147 -7.40 11.50 -22.28
N SER A 148 -7.33 12.38 -23.28
CA SER A 148 -7.21 12.02 -24.68
C SER A 148 -5.74 11.87 -25.13
N THR A 149 -5.52 11.26 -26.31
CA THR A 149 -4.21 11.22 -26.98
C THR A 149 -3.61 12.61 -27.09
N THR A 150 -4.41 13.61 -27.51
CA THR A 150 -3.96 15.02 -27.64
C THR A 150 -3.48 15.60 -26.29
N ASP A 151 -4.09 15.20 -25.19
CA ASP A 151 -3.67 15.66 -23.85
C ASP A 151 -2.33 15.03 -23.47
N VAL A 152 -2.15 13.73 -23.74
CA VAL A 152 -0.87 13.05 -23.52
C VAL A 152 0.23 13.65 -24.41
N GLU A 153 -0.06 13.98 -25.67
CA GLU A 153 0.89 14.66 -26.57
C GLU A 153 1.36 16.00 -25.99
N LYS A 154 0.44 16.82 -25.48
CA LYS A 154 0.79 18.10 -24.83
C LYS A 154 1.70 17.89 -23.61
N LEU A 155 1.37 16.92 -22.76
CA LEU A 155 2.14 16.59 -21.56
C LEU A 155 3.54 16.09 -21.95
N SER A 156 3.65 15.15 -22.90
CA SER A 156 4.90 14.60 -23.35
C SER A 156 5.83 15.65 -23.98
N HIS A 157 5.24 16.63 -24.67
CA HIS A 157 6.01 17.70 -25.35
C HIS A 157 6.82 18.54 -24.34
N THR A 158 6.29 18.81 -23.15
CA THR A 158 7.03 19.55 -22.10
C THR A 158 8.20 18.77 -21.54
N LEU A 159 8.12 17.42 -21.62
CA LEU A 159 9.09 16.48 -21.07
C LEU A 159 9.92 15.75 -22.14
N LYS A 160 9.86 16.17 -23.40
CA LYS A 160 10.46 15.48 -24.54
C LYS A 160 11.96 15.17 -24.44
N LYS A 161 12.68 15.91 -23.59
CA LYS A 161 14.13 15.76 -23.39
C LYS A 161 14.50 14.67 -22.38
N ASN A 162 13.54 14.15 -21.62
CA ASN A 162 13.78 13.11 -20.61
C ASN A 162 13.09 11.79 -20.99
N GLU A 163 13.48 10.72 -20.32
CA GLU A 163 12.95 9.36 -20.57
C GLU A 163 11.45 9.24 -20.33
N TYR A 164 10.91 9.98 -19.35
CA TYR A 164 9.51 9.97 -19.04
C TYR A 164 8.64 10.52 -20.18
N GLY A 165 9.01 11.68 -20.73
CA GLY A 165 8.30 12.24 -21.90
C GLY A 165 8.42 11.38 -23.14
N GLN A 166 9.58 10.75 -23.34
CA GLN A 166 9.78 9.77 -24.43
C GLN A 166 8.91 8.53 -24.23
N TYR A 167 8.75 8.08 -22.99
CA TYR A 167 7.83 6.99 -22.65
C TYR A 167 6.40 7.33 -23.03
N LEU A 168 5.86 8.49 -22.61
CA LEU A 168 4.51 8.94 -22.96
C LEU A 168 4.30 8.99 -24.47
N THR A 169 5.29 9.48 -25.22
CA THR A 169 5.22 9.52 -26.69
C THR A 169 5.15 8.11 -27.30
N ARG A 170 5.97 7.16 -26.80
CA ARG A 170 5.93 5.76 -27.27
C ARG A 170 4.60 5.09 -26.92
N MET A 171 4.06 5.35 -25.73
CA MET A 171 2.82 4.75 -25.25
C MET A 171 1.66 5.04 -26.20
N ILE A 172 1.45 6.31 -26.57
CA ILE A 172 0.37 6.70 -27.50
C ILE A 172 0.59 6.25 -28.94
N ALA A 173 1.85 6.05 -29.36
CA ALA A 173 2.16 5.53 -30.69
C ALA A 173 1.84 4.03 -30.84
N ASN A 174 1.73 3.30 -29.72
CA ASN A 174 1.45 1.86 -29.68
C ASN A 174 0.00 1.54 -29.25
N ALA A 175 -0.81 2.54 -28.97
CA ALA A 175 -2.21 2.41 -28.56
C ALA A 175 -3.14 2.46 -29.77
#